data_807d759e23c6ccba8ec9fc97f90a7624
#
_entry.id   807d759e23c6ccba8ec9fc97f90a7624
#
_cell.length_a   1.000
_cell.length_b   1.000
_cell.length_c   1.000
_cell.angle_alpha   90.00
_cell.angle_beta   90.00
_cell.angle_gamma   90.00
#
_symmetry.space_group_name_H-M   'P 1'
#
loop_
_entity.id
_entity.type
_entity.pdbx_description
1 polymer ?
#
loop_
_entity_poly.entity_id
_entity_poly.type
_entity_poly.pdbx_seq_one_letter_code
_entity_poly.pdbx_strand_id
1 'polypeptide(L)'
;MVLVLVGVALIVGAVLAYINHLTSGPIAEKAEQSLAAGIKNVMGTDQLQVAEPQEVKQEFGGKEFTFVLHNCSDKSGKQLGAVVESTTGGFGGDVKVLVGFDTEGKILGYTILQASETPGLGAKAATWFQKDGKGSVIGMTPKDGDLHVSKDDKSGNAVDAITASTITSRAFLKAINQAYKVYSGKQVDGESGATKHAEGEGDAAKVEQNEKKG
;
A
#
# COMPACT_ATOMS: atom_id res chain seq x y z
N MET A 1 43.04 6.51 -20.06
CA MET A 1 41.57 6.73 -19.92
C MET A 1 40.97 5.86 -18.81
N VAL A 2 41.27 4.54 -18.74
CA VAL A 2 40.67 3.65 -17.71
C VAL A 2 40.95 4.12 -16.27
N LEU A 3 42.20 4.48 -15.95
CA LEU A 3 42.58 4.97 -14.62
C LEU A 3 41.80 6.21 -14.16
N VAL A 4 41.52 7.14 -15.12
CA VAL A 4 40.73 8.34 -14.81
C VAL A 4 39.28 7.99 -14.52
N LEU A 5 38.68 7.07 -15.30
CA LEU A 5 37.31 6.58 -15.07
C LEU A 5 37.20 5.89 -13.72
N VAL A 6 38.14 5.02 -13.38
CA VAL A 6 38.18 4.32 -12.07
C VAL A 6 38.33 5.33 -10.93
N GLY A 7 39.24 6.32 -11.08
CA GLY A 7 39.43 7.38 -10.08
C GLY A 7 38.15 8.17 -9.81
N VAL A 8 37.47 8.60 -10.88
CA VAL A 8 36.20 9.34 -10.77
C VAL A 8 35.11 8.47 -10.10
N ALA A 9 34.98 7.20 -10.51
CA ALA A 9 34.01 6.28 -9.93
C ALA A 9 34.22 6.06 -8.43
N LEU A 10 35.48 5.93 -8.00
CA LEU A 10 35.83 5.78 -6.58
C LEU A 10 35.47 7.05 -5.77
N ILE A 11 35.79 8.24 -6.30
CA ILE A 11 35.48 9.50 -5.63
C ILE A 11 33.96 9.66 -5.51
N VAL A 12 33.21 9.45 -6.60
CA VAL A 12 31.73 9.57 -6.59
C VAL A 12 31.12 8.54 -5.65
N GLY A 13 31.60 7.29 -5.68
CA GLY A 13 31.14 6.24 -4.78
C GLY A 13 31.39 6.57 -3.31
N ALA A 14 32.57 7.10 -2.97
CA ALA A 14 32.90 7.52 -1.61
C ALA A 14 32.00 8.68 -1.13
N VAL A 15 31.79 9.68 -1.99
CA VAL A 15 30.90 10.83 -1.68
C VAL A 15 29.46 10.34 -1.45
N LEU A 16 28.94 9.47 -2.32
CA LEU A 16 27.59 8.92 -2.16
C LEU A 16 27.45 8.09 -0.87
N ALA A 17 28.45 7.25 -0.56
CA ALA A 17 28.45 6.46 0.68
C ALA A 17 28.49 7.37 1.92
N TYR A 18 29.28 8.44 1.90
CA TYR A 18 29.35 9.42 2.98
C TYR A 18 28.03 10.16 3.17
N ILE A 19 27.40 10.65 2.09
CA ILE A 19 26.09 11.30 2.14
C ILE A 19 25.03 10.34 2.68
N ASN A 20 25.01 9.10 2.20
CA ASN A 20 24.08 8.08 2.68
C ASN A 20 24.25 7.82 4.18
N HIS A 21 25.47 7.73 4.68
CA HIS A 21 25.75 7.56 6.10
C HIS A 21 25.26 8.75 6.94
N LEU A 22 25.46 9.99 6.46
CA LEU A 22 24.99 11.20 7.12
C LEU A 22 23.47 11.34 7.15
N THR A 23 22.77 10.85 6.11
CA THR A 23 21.33 11.02 5.96
C THR A 23 20.51 9.87 6.53
N SER A 24 21.09 8.68 6.71
CA SER A 24 20.38 7.49 7.18
C SER A 24 19.76 7.67 8.58
N GLY A 25 20.46 8.31 9.51
CA GLY A 25 19.95 8.58 10.86
C GLY A 25 18.72 9.50 10.87
N PRO A 26 18.80 10.71 10.32
CA PRO A 26 17.65 11.61 10.21
C PRO A 26 16.48 11.05 9.41
N ILE A 27 16.73 10.20 8.41
CA ILE A 27 15.67 9.55 7.63
C ILE A 27 14.94 8.53 8.50
N ALA A 28 15.66 7.69 9.27
CA ALA A 28 15.06 6.69 10.14
C ALA A 28 14.21 7.36 11.24
N GLU A 29 14.72 8.41 11.89
CA GLU A 29 13.99 9.17 12.91
C GLU A 29 12.71 9.79 12.34
N LYS A 30 12.77 10.41 11.16
CA LYS A 30 11.57 10.95 10.50
C LYS A 30 10.58 9.87 10.11
N ALA A 31 11.04 8.71 9.67
CA ALA A 31 10.16 7.58 9.34
C ALA A 31 9.39 7.10 10.58
N GLU A 32 10.06 6.97 11.72
CA GLU A 32 9.44 6.57 12.98
C GLU A 32 8.42 7.62 13.47
N GLN A 33 8.77 8.91 13.44
CA GLN A 33 7.85 10.00 13.78
C GLN A 33 6.63 10.02 12.86
N SER A 34 6.83 9.82 11.55
CA SER A 34 5.76 9.77 10.57
C SER A 34 4.85 8.56 10.77
N LEU A 35 5.41 7.41 11.15
CA LEU A 35 4.66 6.20 11.48
C LEU A 35 3.79 6.43 12.73
N ALA A 36 4.37 6.95 13.82
CA ALA A 36 3.64 7.23 15.06
C ALA A 36 2.50 8.24 14.83
N ALA A 37 2.76 9.31 14.08
CA ALA A 37 1.73 10.28 13.68
C ALA A 37 0.68 9.64 12.76
N GLY A 38 1.10 8.80 11.83
CA GLY A 38 0.24 8.05 10.92
C GLY A 38 -0.72 7.14 11.67
N ILE A 39 -0.24 6.37 12.66
CA ILE A 39 -1.08 5.47 13.47
C ILE A 39 -2.18 6.27 14.19
N LYS A 40 -1.85 7.40 14.81
CA LYS A 40 -2.84 8.27 15.49
C LYS A 40 -3.87 8.81 14.51
N ASN A 41 -3.42 9.29 13.36
CA ASN A 41 -4.29 9.84 12.32
C ASN A 41 -5.26 8.78 11.78
N VAL A 42 -4.75 7.58 11.52
CA VAL A 42 -5.52 6.47 10.97
C VAL A 42 -6.55 5.93 11.97
N MET A 43 -6.19 5.89 13.26
CA MET A 43 -7.10 5.48 14.34
C MET A 43 -8.07 6.59 14.79
N GLY A 44 -7.84 7.84 14.33
CA GLY A 44 -8.69 8.99 14.67
C GLY A 44 -8.68 9.39 16.15
N THR A 45 -7.64 8.99 16.89
CA THR A 45 -7.48 9.33 18.31
C THR A 45 -6.02 9.47 18.71
N ASP A 46 -5.75 10.47 19.57
CA ASP A 46 -4.43 10.68 20.18
C ASP A 46 -4.25 9.88 21.48
N GLN A 47 -5.34 9.35 22.03
CA GLN A 47 -5.35 8.63 23.32
C GLN A 47 -5.28 7.12 23.11
N LEU A 48 -4.27 6.65 22.40
CA LEU A 48 -4.04 5.23 22.15
C LEU A 48 -2.68 4.78 22.69
N GLN A 49 -2.61 3.53 23.07
CA GLN A 49 -1.38 2.79 23.32
C GLN A 49 -1.17 1.83 22.16
N VAL A 50 0.01 1.88 21.57
CA VAL A 50 0.41 0.98 20.49
C VAL A 50 1.31 -0.09 21.10
N ALA A 51 0.95 -1.35 20.92
CA ALA A 51 1.79 -2.48 21.32
C ALA A 51 3.05 -2.55 20.44
N GLU A 52 4.04 -3.34 20.87
CA GLU A 52 5.21 -3.62 20.04
C GLU A 52 4.79 -4.14 18.66
N PRO A 53 5.44 -3.65 17.59
CA PRO A 53 5.11 -4.07 16.23
C PRO A 53 5.38 -5.57 16.03
N GLN A 54 4.45 -6.24 15.39
CA GLN A 54 4.57 -7.65 15.05
C GLN A 54 4.83 -7.77 13.54
N GLU A 55 6.00 -8.28 13.18
CA GLU A 55 6.28 -8.62 11.79
C GLU A 55 5.58 -9.91 11.41
N VAL A 56 4.75 -9.83 10.38
CA VAL A 56 4.07 -10.98 9.78
C VAL A 56 4.67 -11.21 8.40
N LYS A 57 5.40 -12.30 8.25
CA LYS A 57 5.99 -12.70 6.98
C LYS A 57 5.13 -13.77 6.34
N GLN A 58 4.82 -13.59 5.07
CA GLN A 58 4.07 -14.56 4.30
C GLN A 58 4.78 -14.79 2.96
N GLU A 59 4.93 -16.06 2.58
CA GLU A 59 5.53 -16.45 1.31
C GLU A 59 4.43 -16.83 0.31
N PHE A 60 4.52 -16.26 -0.90
CA PHE A 60 3.65 -16.63 -1.99
C PHE A 60 4.43 -16.58 -3.32
N GLY A 61 4.34 -17.65 -4.10
CA GLY A 61 5.00 -17.73 -5.40
C GLY A 61 6.52 -17.57 -5.35
N GLY A 62 7.16 -17.98 -4.24
CA GLY A 62 8.60 -17.84 -4.02
C GLY A 62 9.04 -16.40 -3.69
N LYS A 63 8.11 -15.50 -3.35
CA LYS A 63 8.39 -14.15 -2.87
C LYS A 63 7.93 -14.01 -1.42
N GLU A 64 8.77 -13.44 -0.59
CA GLU A 64 8.44 -13.09 0.79
C GLU A 64 7.79 -11.70 0.82
N PHE A 65 6.64 -11.61 1.50
CA PHE A 65 5.92 -10.37 1.79
C PHE A 65 6.01 -10.12 3.28
N THR A 66 6.47 -8.94 3.66
CA THR A 66 6.57 -8.52 5.06
C THR A 66 5.51 -7.46 5.35
N PHE A 67 4.70 -7.72 6.36
CA PHE A 67 3.70 -6.81 6.89
C PHE A 67 4.08 -6.48 8.33
N VAL A 68 3.66 -5.31 8.82
CA VAL A 68 3.85 -4.94 10.22
C VAL A 68 2.48 -4.65 10.83
N LEU A 69 2.14 -5.39 11.87
CA LEU A 69 0.89 -5.27 12.61
C LEU A 69 1.11 -4.53 13.92
N HIS A 70 0.39 -3.43 14.13
CA HIS A 70 0.40 -2.63 15.34
C HIS A 70 -0.97 -2.76 16.04
N ASN A 71 -1.02 -3.50 17.13
CA ASN A 71 -2.23 -3.58 17.94
C ASN A 71 -2.42 -2.28 18.75
N CYS A 72 -3.63 -1.73 18.70
CA CYS A 72 -3.98 -0.47 19.32
C CYS A 72 -5.02 -0.67 20.43
N SER A 73 -4.76 -0.13 21.61
CA SER A 73 -5.66 -0.14 22.77
C SER A 73 -5.81 1.29 23.34
N ASP A 74 -6.85 1.48 24.13
CA ASP A 74 -6.99 2.68 24.93
C ASP A 74 -6.13 2.63 26.23
N LYS A 75 -6.14 3.72 26.98
CA LYS A 75 -5.40 3.81 28.26
C LYS A 75 -5.87 2.79 29.33
N SER A 76 -7.05 2.22 29.18
CA SER A 76 -7.61 1.20 30.06
C SER A 76 -7.21 -0.24 29.65
N GLY A 77 -6.52 -0.38 28.52
CA GLY A 77 -6.15 -1.68 27.93
C GLY A 77 -7.24 -2.31 27.07
N LYS A 78 -8.35 -1.60 26.83
CA LYS A 78 -9.39 -2.08 25.92
C LYS A 78 -8.90 -1.98 24.47
N GLN A 79 -8.97 -3.07 23.73
CA GLN A 79 -8.57 -3.08 22.30
C GLN A 79 -9.50 -2.17 21.48
N LEU A 80 -8.90 -1.27 20.72
CA LEU A 80 -9.57 -0.35 19.78
C LEU A 80 -9.57 -0.89 18.35
N GLY A 81 -8.59 -1.72 18.03
CA GLY A 81 -8.39 -2.28 16.70
C GLY A 81 -6.90 -2.50 16.43
N ALA A 82 -6.52 -2.49 15.17
CA ALA A 82 -5.11 -2.59 14.79
C ALA A 82 -4.81 -1.80 13.52
N VAL A 83 -3.54 -1.47 13.35
CA VAL A 83 -3.01 -0.80 12.17
C VAL A 83 -2.02 -1.71 11.48
N VAL A 84 -2.12 -1.84 10.16
CA VAL A 84 -1.26 -2.74 9.37
C VAL A 84 -0.54 -1.93 8.31
N GLU A 85 0.78 -2.13 8.23
CA GLU A 85 1.59 -1.68 7.11
C GLU A 85 1.57 -2.73 6.01
N SER A 86 1.22 -2.31 4.81
CA SER A 86 1.17 -3.17 3.62
C SER A 86 1.82 -2.47 2.44
N THR A 87 2.53 -3.23 1.61
CA THR A 87 3.23 -2.72 0.43
C THR A 87 2.83 -3.54 -0.80
N THR A 88 2.52 -2.85 -1.89
CA THR A 88 2.23 -3.49 -3.18
C THR A 88 2.83 -2.69 -4.33
N GLY A 89 3.11 -3.35 -5.47
CA GLY A 89 3.58 -2.67 -6.67
C GLY A 89 2.48 -1.79 -7.28
N GLY A 90 2.76 -0.49 -7.46
CA GLY A 90 1.95 0.49 -8.16
C GLY A 90 2.39 0.71 -9.61
N PHE A 91 2.02 1.86 -10.19
CA PHE A 91 2.43 2.23 -11.55
C PHE A 91 3.86 2.78 -11.59
N GLY A 92 4.19 3.73 -10.70
CA GLY A 92 5.50 4.39 -10.66
C GLY A 92 6.50 3.72 -9.71
N GLY A 93 6.09 2.70 -8.98
CA GLY A 93 6.89 1.99 -7.98
C GLY A 93 6.01 1.46 -6.86
N ASP A 94 6.63 1.03 -5.78
CA ASP A 94 5.91 0.50 -4.64
C ASP A 94 5.04 1.57 -3.95
N VAL A 95 3.83 1.13 -3.56
CA VAL A 95 2.89 1.90 -2.75
C VAL A 95 2.82 1.24 -1.39
N LYS A 96 3.37 1.91 -0.36
CA LYS A 96 3.31 1.47 1.03
C LYS A 96 2.22 2.25 1.76
N VAL A 97 1.25 1.53 2.30
CA VAL A 97 0.12 2.10 3.03
C VAL A 97 0.08 1.63 4.47
N LEU A 98 -0.43 2.49 5.33
CA LEU A 98 -0.78 2.21 6.70
C LEU A 98 -2.31 2.24 6.78
N VAL A 99 -2.94 1.14 7.19
CA VAL A 99 -4.40 1.00 7.23
C VAL A 99 -4.83 0.64 8.64
N GLY A 100 -5.78 1.39 9.20
CA GLY A 100 -6.38 1.11 10.51
C GLY A 100 -7.72 0.42 10.38
N PHE A 101 -7.89 -0.63 11.19
CA PHE A 101 -9.12 -1.39 11.32
C PHE A 101 -9.65 -1.29 12.74
N ASP A 102 -10.96 -1.16 12.89
CA ASP A 102 -11.62 -1.34 14.18
C ASP A 102 -11.71 -2.83 14.55
N THR A 103 -12.29 -3.15 15.73
CA THR A 103 -12.46 -4.53 16.20
C THR A 103 -13.42 -5.37 15.34
N GLU A 104 -14.22 -4.75 14.47
CA GLU A 104 -15.13 -5.43 13.53
C GLU A 104 -14.49 -5.60 12.14
N GLY A 105 -13.29 -5.03 11.92
CA GLY A 105 -12.57 -5.05 10.64
C GLY A 105 -13.02 -3.99 9.65
N LYS A 106 -13.69 -2.94 10.12
CA LYS A 106 -14.00 -1.76 9.30
C LYS A 106 -12.78 -0.85 9.20
N ILE A 107 -12.55 -0.29 8.04
CA ILE A 107 -11.48 0.66 7.78
C ILE A 107 -11.81 1.98 8.49
N LEU A 108 -11.01 2.34 9.50
CA LEU A 108 -11.10 3.61 10.21
C LEU A 108 -10.42 4.75 9.43
N GLY A 109 -9.30 4.46 8.83
CA GLY A 109 -8.50 5.41 8.09
C GLY A 109 -7.31 4.74 7.38
N TYR A 110 -6.61 5.52 6.57
CA TYR A 110 -5.35 5.10 5.99
C TYR A 110 -4.40 6.29 5.82
N THR A 111 -3.12 5.99 5.69
CA THR A 111 -2.07 6.95 5.32
C THR A 111 -1.12 6.27 4.33
N ILE A 112 -0.70 6.99 3.31
CA ILE A 112 0.34 6.51 2.39
C ILE A 112 1.69 6.90 3.00
N LEU A 113 2.48 5.89 3.38
CA LEU A 113 3.81 6.08 3.94
C LEU A 113 4.84 6.33 2.84
N GLN A 114 4.67 5.66 1.70
CA GLN A 114 5.56 5.81 0.55
C GLN A 114 4.78 5.54 -0.74
N ALA A 115 4.98 6.38 -1.74
CA ALA A 115 4.52 6.15 -3.11
C ALA A 115 5.39 6.96 -4.08
N SER A 116 5.76 6.35 -5.21
CA SER A 116 6.50 7.00 -6.30
C SER A 116 5.59 7.25 -7.50
N GLU A 117 4.35 7.67 -7.22
CA GLU A 117 3.31 7.83 -8.23
C GLU A 117 3.36 9.21 -8.91
N THR A 118 2.83 9.29 -10.10
CA THR A 118 2.80 10.53 -10.89
C THR A 118 1.99 11.63 -10.19
N PRO A 119 2.57 12.83 -9.95
CA PRO A 119 1.86 13.97 -9.38
C PRO A 119 0.61 14.32 -10.20
N GLY A 120 -0.50 14.63 -9.51
CA GLY A 120 -1.79 14.98 -10.14
C GLY A 120 -2.58 13.77 -10.69
N LEU A 121 -1.99 12.57 -10.73
CA LEU A 121 -2.60 11.31 -11.13
C LEU A 121 -2.61 10.34 -9.94
N GLY A 122 -1.74 9.34 -9.93
CA GLY A 122 -1.68 8.33 -8.87
C GLY A 122 -1.42 8.90 -7.47
N ALA A 123 -0.66 9.99 -7.36
CA ALA A 123 -0.44 10.69 -6.09
C ALA A 123 -1.73 11.19 -5.42
N LYS A 124 -2.84 11.31 -6.17
CA LYS A 124 -4.18 11.63 -5.59
C LYS A 124 -4.71 10.54 -4.67
N ALA A 125 -4.14 9.34 -4.66
CA ALA A 125 -4.54 8.27 -3.76
C ALA A 125 -4.51 8.70 -2.28
N ALA A 126 -3.64 9.64 -1.91
CA ALA A 126 -3.57 10.19 -0.57
C ALA A 126 -4.88 10.83 -0.07
N THR A 127 -5.71 11.34 -0.98
CA THR A 127 -6.96 12.04 -0.66
C THR A 127 -8.21 11.41 -1.28
N TRP A 128 -8.06 10.73 -2.43
CA TRP A 128 -9.17 10.20 -3.21
C TRP A 128 -10.02 9.17 -2.47
N PHE A 129 -9.38 8.34 -1.67
CA PHE A 129 -10.01 7.24 -0.94
C PHE A 129 -10.33 7.59 0.52
N GLN A 130 -10.08 8.84 0.95
CA GLN A 130 -10.46 9.36 2.26
C GLN A 130 -11.99 9.56 2.36
N LYS A 131 -12.48 9.83 3.57
CA LYS A 131 -13.90 9.93 3.92
C LYS A 131 -14.72 10.82 2.96
N ASP A 132 -14.16 11.94 2.54
CA ASP A 132 -14.83 12.90 1.65
C ASP A 132 -14.41 12.72 0.17
N GLY A 133 -13.64 11.70 -0.12
CA GLY A 133 -13.18 11.39 -1.47
C GLY A 133 -14.22 10.60 -2.28
N LYS A 134 -14.18 10.74 -3.61
CA LYS A 134 -15.11 10.04 -4.52
C LYS A 134 -15.02 8.53 -4.44
N GLY A 135 -13.85 7.98 -4.15
CA GLY A 135 -13.62 6.55 -3.97
C GLY A 135 -13.40 6.17 -2.51
N SER A 136 -14.12 6.81 -1.57
CA SER A 136 -13.91 6.57 -0.14
C SER A 136 -14.00 5.09 0.23
N VAL A 137 -12.99 4.62 0.98
CA VAL A 137 -12.95 3.28 1.56
C VAL A 137 -13.23 3.27 3.06
N ILE A 138 -13.40 4.46 3.66
CA ILE A 138 -13.59 4.62 5.10
C ILE A 138 -14.95 4.05 5.51
N GLY A 139 -14.96 3.19 6.52
CA GLY A 139 -16.15 2.47 6.98
C GLY A 139 -16.48 1.19 6.19
N MET A 140 -15.80 0.92 5.07
CA MET A 140 -15.93 -0.34 4.35
C MET A 140 -15.16 -1.45 5.09
N THR A 141 -15.52 -2.70 4.80
CA THR A 141 -14.82 -3.87 5.33
C THR A 141 -14.56 -4.90 4.21
N PRO A 142 -13.32 -5.39 4.05
CA PRO A 142 -13.03 -6.49 3.14
C PRO A 142 -13.50 -7.87 3.64
N LYS A 143 -14.27 -7.92 4.74
CA LYS A 143 -14.75 -9.17 5.36
C LYS A 143 -15.60 -10.01 4.41
N ASP A 144 -16.49 -9.36 3.69
CA ASP A 144 -17.50 -9.98 2.83
C ASP A 144 -17.09 -10.00 1.35
N GLY A 145 -15.86 -9.57 1.05
CA GLY A 145 -15.27 -9.55 -0.29
C GLY A 145 -14.20 -8.48 -0.42
N ASP A 146 -13.21 -8.75 -1.25
CA ASP A 146 -12.11 -7.82 -1.50
C ASP A 146 -12.62 -6.50 -2.12
N LEU A 147 -12.05 -5.37 -1.68
CA LEU A 147 -12.24 -4.08 -2.35
C LEU A 147 -11.67 -4.14 -3.76
N HIS A 148 -12.41 -3.65 -4.74
CA HIS A 148 -11.99 -3.62 -6.14
C HIS A 148 -12.48 -2.36 -6.84
N VAL A 149 -11.92 -2.03 -8.00
CA VAL A 149 -12.36 -0.83 -8.72
C VAL A 149 -13.69 -1.07 -9.42
N SER A 150 -14.61 -0.11 -9.35
CA SER A 150 -15.95 -0.16 -9.94
C SER A 150 -15.98 -0.34 -11.47
N LYS A 151 -14.82 -0.14 -12.14
CA LYS A 151 -14.65 -0.42 -13.57
C LYS A 151 -14.50 -1.90 -13.88
N ASP A 152 -14.00 -2.70 -12.93
CA ASP A 152 -13.78 -4.14 -13.10
C ASP A 152 -15.06 -4.90 -12.73
N ASP A 153 -15.69 -4.53 -11.64
CA ASP A 153 -16.98 -5.04 -11.18
C ASP A 153 -17.72 -3.94 -10.41
N LYS A 154 -19.02 -3.84 -10.58
CA LYS A 154 -19.90 -2.87 -9.89
C LYS A 154 -20.60 -3.46 -8.68
N SER A 155 -20.44 -4.75 -8.42
CA SER A 155 -21.05 -5.45 -7.29
C SER A 155 -20.20 -5.35 -6.02
N GLY A 156 -20.81 -5.63 -4.87
CA GLY A 156 -20.09 -5.75 -3.58
C GLY A 156 -19.30 -4.50 -3.19
N ASN A 157 -18.02 -4.70 -2.87
CA ASN A 157 -17.11 -3.65 -2.39
C ASN A 157 -16.44 -2.87 -3.55
N ALA A 158 -17.24 -2.40 -4.50
CA ALA A 158 -16.79 -1.60 -5.63
C ALA A 158 -16.40 -0.18 -5.21
N VAL A 159 -15.23 0.29 -5.63
CA VAL A 159 -14.65 1.60 -5.28
C VAL A 159 -14.33 2.38 -6.56
N ASP A 160 -14.65 3.67 -6.60
CA ASP A 160 -14.36 4.50 -7.75
C ASP A 160 -12.86 4.76 -7.91
N ALA A 161 -12.32 4.36 -9.06
CA ALA A 161 -10.91 4.58 -9.39
C ALA A 161 -10.58 6.04 -9.64
N ILE A 162 -9.34 6.42 -9.35
CA ILE A 162 -8.78 7.72 -9.77
C ILE A 162 -8.79 7.78 -11.30
N THR A 163 -9.36 8.83 -11.87
CA THR A 163 -9.37 9.06 -13.31
C THR A 163 -7.94 9.06 -13.86
N ALA A 164 -7.70 8.30 -14.92
CA ALA A 164 -6.40 8.09 -15.57
C ALA A 164 -5.32 7.45 -14.68
N SER A 165 -5.68 6.84 -13.53
CA SER A 165 -4.75 6.14 -12.62
C SER A 165 -5.38 4.86 -12.07
N THR A 166 -5.97 4.05 -12.94
CA THR A 166 -6.65 2.81 -12.54
C THR A 166 -5.67 1.78 -11.98
N ILE A 167 -4.44 1.70 -12.54
CA ILE A 167 -3.39 0.80 -12.04
C ILE A 167 -3.03 1.13 -10.59
N THR A 168 -2.76 2.40 -10.29
CA THR A 168 -2.49 2.85 -8.90
C THR A 168 -3.69 2.61 -8.00
N SER A 169 -4.91 2.80 -8.49
CA SER A 169 -6.13 2.53 -7.71
C SER A 169 -6.25 1.05 -7.34
N ARG A 170 -6.01 0.14 -8.29
CA ARG A 170 -5.98 -1.30 -8.03
C ARG A 170 -4.89 -1.69 -7.04
N ALA A 171 -3.69 -1.13 -7.22
CA ALA A 171 -2.57 -1.37 -6.31
C ALA A 171 -2.89 -0.93 -4.87
N PHE A 172 -3.48 0.25 -4.71
CA PHE A 172 -3.90 0.77 -3.42
C PHE A 172 -4.96 -0.13 -2.75
N LEU A 173 -6.03 -0.51 -3.48
CA LEU A 173 -7.07 -1.39 -2.94
C LEU A 173 -6.51 -2.77 -2.62
N LYS A 174 -5.59 -3.29 -3.43
CA LYS A 174 -4.89 -4.54 -3.15
C LYS A 174 -4.09 -4.47 -1.84
N ALA A 175 -3.36 -3.37 -1.61
CA ALA A 175 -2.64 -3.18 -0.36
C ALA A 175 -3.57 -3.17 0.86
N ILE A 176 -4.77 -2.56 0.76
CA ILE A 176 -5.79 -2.60 1.82
C ILE A 176 -6.30 -4.02 2.04
N ASN A 177 -6.62 -4.75 0.98
CA ASN A 177 -7.10 -6.14 1.08
C ASN A 177 -6.05 -7.05 1.72
N GLN A 178 -4.79 -6.91 1.36
CA GLN A 178 -3.68 -7.63 1.99
C GLN A 178 -3.53 -7.27 3.47
N ALA A 179 -3.59 -5.98 3.79
CA ALA A 179 -3.59 -5.52 5.18
C ALA A 179 -4.73 -6.15 6.00
N TYR A 180 -5.93 -6.24 5.43
CA TYR A 180 -7.07 -6.88 6.09
C TYR A 180 -6.87 -8.40 6.25
N LYS A 181 -6.31 -9.09 5.26
CA LYS A 181 -6.00 -10.52 5.37
C LYS A 181 -5.04 -10.78 6.53
N VAL A 182 -3.98 -9.98 6.64
CA VAL A 182 -3.03 -10.05 7.77
C VAL A 182 -3.73 -9.76 9.10
N TYR A 183 -4.51 -8.68 9.17
CA TYR A 183 -5.30 -8.33 10.35
C TYR A 183 -6.23 -9.48 10.81
N SER A 184 -6.89 -10.16 9.87
CA SER A 184 -7.80 -11.27 10.14
C SER A 184 -7.13 -12.65 10.27
N GLY A 185 -5.80 -12.73 10.22
CA GLY A 185 -5.04 -13.97 10.28
C GLY A 185 -5.16 -14.86 9.02
N LYS A 186 -5.60 -14.31 7.89
CA LYS A 186 -5.71 -15.02 6.61
C LYS A 186 -4.43 -14.88 5.79
N GLN A 187 -4.17 -15.83 4.88
CA GLN A 187 -3.06 -15.74 3.93
C GLN A 187 -3.35 -14.69 2.84
N VAL A 188 -2.32 -13.93 2.47
CA VAL A 188 -2.36 -13.01 1.33
C VAL A 188 -2.07 -13.77 0.03
N ASP A 189 -2.62 -13.29 -1.08
CA ASP A 189 -2.16 -13.70 -2.41
C ASP A 189 -0.96 -12.81 -2.80
N GLY A 190 0.03 -13.36 -3.46
CA GLY A 190 1.26 -12.66 -3.85
C GLY A 190 1.16 -11.94 -5.19
N GLU A 191 -0.03 -11.78 -5.75
CA GLU A 191 -0.20 -11.06 -7.00
C GLU A 191 -0.02 -9.54 -6.81
N SER A 192 0.62 -8.88 -7.79
CA SER A 192 0.65 -7.42 -7.85
C SER A 192 -0.68 -6.88 -8.38
N GLY A 193 -1.19 -5.80 -7.81
CA GLY A 193 -2.37 -5.11 -8.34
C GLY A 193 -2.19 -4.60 -9.78
N ALA A 194 -0.95 -4.37 -10.20
CA ALA A 194 -0.59 -4.00 -11.57
C ALA A 194 -0.63 -5.20 -12.54
N THR A 195 -0.34 -6.43 -12.08
CA THR A 195 -0.17 -7.62 -12.94
C THR A 195 -1.50 -8.15 -13.48
N LYS A 196 -2.59 -8.10 -12.71
CA LYS A 196 -3.93 -8.52 -13.15
C LYS A 196 -4.44 -7.77 -14.38
N HIS A 197 -3.94 -6.57 -14.62
CA HIS A 197 -4.38 -5.78 -15.78
C HIS A 197 -3.76 -6.25 -17.11
N ALA A 198 -2.57 -6.83 -17.09
CA ALA A 198 -1.91 -7.33 -18.30
C ALA A 198 -2.56 -8.62 -18.85
N GLU A 199 -3.15 -9.45 -17.98
CA GLU A 199 -3.81 -10.70 -18.39
C GLU A 199 -5.22 -10.47 -18.97
N GLY A 200 -5.95 -9.46 -18.46
CA GLY A 200 -7.30 -9.13 -18.95
C GLY A 200 -7.31 -8.46 -20.34
N GLU A 201 -6.31 -7.63 -20.66
CA GLU A 201 -6.22 -6.99 -21.99
C GLU A 201 -5.70 -7.96 -23.07
N GLY A 202 -4.93 -8.98 -22.68
CA GLY A 202 -4.44 -9.99 -23.61
C GLY A 202 -5.55 -10.90 -24.18
N ASP A 203 -6.56 -11.21 -23.39
CA ASP A 203 -7.68 -12.06 -23.83
C ASP A 203 -8.71 -11.28 -24.66
N ALA A 204 -8.97 -10.01 -24.34
CA ALA A 204 -9.86 -9.18 -25.15
C ALA A 204 -9.30 -8.94 -26.57
N ALA A 205 -7.99 -8.73 -26.70
CA ALA A 205 -7.34 -8.57 -28.00
C ALA A 205 -7.32 -9.88 -28.83
N LYS A 206 -7.32 -11.06 -28.20
CA LYS A 206 -7.40 -12.35 -28.89
C LYS A 206 -8.79 -12.69 -29.39
N VAL A 207 -9.84 -12.24 -28.70
CA VAL A 207 -11.23 -12.46 -29.12
C VAL A 207 -11.57 -11.61 -30.35
N GLU A 208 -11.14 -10.35 -30.41
CA GLU A 208 -11.35 -9.48 -31.57
C GLU A 208 -10.61 -9.94 -32.84
N GLN A 209 -9.45 -10.60 -32.70
CA GLN A 209 -8.73 -11.13 -33.89
C GLN A 209 -9.34 -12.41 -34.45
N ASN A 210 -10.09 -13.17 -33.66
CA ASN A 210 -10.77 -14.38 -34.15
C ASN A 210 -12.11 -14.08 -34.84
N GLU A 211 -12.81 -13.00 -34.47
CA GLU A 211 -14.05 -12.61 -35.16
C GLU A 211 -13.84 -11.97 -36.54
N LYS A 212 -12.61 -11.48 -36.84
CA LYS A 212 -12.30 -10.93 -38.17
C LYS A 212 -11.77 -11.95 -39.21
N LYS A 213 -11.67 -13.23 -38.84
CA LYS A 213 -11.21 -14.32 -39.72
C LYS A 213 -12.24 -15.44 -39.96
N GLY A 214 -13.49 -15.22 -39.56
CA GLY A 214 -14.60 -16.12 -39.85
C GLY A 214 -15.45 -15.66 -41.05
#